data_429ecbbe3a77d22125aaea55b939b8b2
#
_entry.id   429ecbbe3a77d22125aaea55b939b8b2
#
_cell.length_a   1.000
_cell.length_b   1.000
_cell.length_c   1.000
_cell.angle_alpha   90.00
_cell.angle_beta   90.00
_cell.angle_gamma   90.00
#
_symmetry.space_group_name_H-M   'P 1'
#
loop_
_entity.id
_entity.type
_entity.pdbx_description
1 polymer ?
#
loop_
_entity_poly.entity_id
_entity_poly.type
_entity_poly.pdbx_seq_one_letter_code
_entity_poly.pdbx_strand_id
1 'polypeptide(L)'
;MTNEQYHTLIHPYTDAMNLILTRLEILNHCAADNEDVRPIHGITHRIKEKISMENKLKKKNSNGSVQDARTLLKDIAGIRVICFFERDIYQLAESLKKQTDLILVCEKDYIRHPKPNGYRSYHL
;
A
#
# COMPACT_ATOMS: atom_id res chain seq x y z
N MET A 1 11.65 -19.89 -4.76
CA MET A 1 12.70 -18.94 -5.21
C MET A 1 13.88 -18.94 -4.24
N THR A 2 15.04 -18.59 -4.71
CA THR A 2 16.24 -18.44 -3.85
C THR A 2 16.19 -17.11 -3.10
N ASN A 3 17.03 -16.97 -2.06
CA ASN A 3 17.15 -15.70 -1.34
C ASN A 3 17.62 -14.57 -2.27
N GLU A 4 18.55 -14.85 -3.17
CA GLU A 4 19.03 -13.88 -4.15
C GLU A 4 17.90 -13.43 -5.10
N GLN A 5 17.12 -14.37 -5.61
CA GLN A 5 15.94 -14.06 -6.44
C GLN A 5 14.92 -13.22 -5.69
N TYR A 6 14.69 -13.53 -4.41
CA TYR A 6 13.80 -12.74 -3.58
C TYR A 6 14.30 -11.29 -3.42
N HIS A 7 15.55 -11.10 -3.08
CA HIS A 7 16.11 -9.75 -2.91
C HIS A 7 16.08 -8.95 -4.21
N THR A 8 16.36 -9.58 -5.34
CA THR A 8 16.24 -8.93 -6.65
C THR A 8 14.78 -8.56 -6.97
N LEU A 9 13.85 -9.44 -6.65
CA LEU A 9 12.41 -9.21 -6.86
C LEU A 9 11.91 -8.00 -6.09
N ILE A 10 12.23 -7.89 -4.79
CA ILE A 10 11.67 -6.84 -3.93
C ILE A 10 12.31 -5.47 -4.12
N HIS A 11 13.46 -5.38 -4.76
CA HIS A 11 14.20 -4.12 -4.90
C HIS A 11 13.37 -3.00 -5.53
N PRO A 12 12.73 -3.16 -6.71
CA PRO A 12 11.90 -2.11 -7.28
C PRO A 12 10.64 -1.81 -6.45
N TYR A 13 10.09 -2.78 -5.75
CA TYR A 13 8.94 -2.56 -4.86
C TYR A 13 9.34 -1.74 -3.64
N THR A 14 10.52 -1.96 -3.10
CA THR A 14 11.07 -1.17 -1.99
C THR A 14 11.27 0.28 -2.42
N ASP A 15 11.83 0.51 -3.61
CA ASP A 15 12.02 1.86 -4.15
C ASP A 15 10.68 2.58 -4.37
N ALA A 16 9.72 1.91 -4.97
CA ALA A 16 8.38 2.46 -5.19
C ALA A 16 7.68 2.78 -3.86
N MET A 17 7.79 1.90 -2.88
CA MET A 17 7.22 2.12 -1.54
C MET A 17 7.84 3.36 -0.88
N ASN A 18 9.16 3.50 -0.91
CA ASN A 18 9.85 4.65 -0.34
C ASN A 18 9.48 5.95 -1.02
N LEU A 19 9.28 5.94 -2.34
CA LEU A 19 8.81 7.10 -3.09
C LEU A 19 7.43 7.54 -2.62
N ILE A 20 6.49 6.61 -2.46
CA ILE A 20 5.13 6.90 -2.00
C ILE A 20 5.13 7.37 -0.55
N LEU A 21 5.96 6.78 0.32
CA LEU A 21 6.11 7.24 1.70
C LEU A 21 6.54 8.71 1.76
N THR A 22 7.51 9.09 0.95
CA THR A 22 7.97 10.49 0.86
C THR A 22 6.85 11.41 0.38
N ARG A 23 6.09 11.01 -0.62
CA ARG A 23 4.94 11.78 -1.13
C ARG A 23 3.85 11.95 -0.07
N LEU A 24 3.57 10.91 0.70
CA LEU A 24 2.60 11.00 1.80
C LEU A 24 3.05 11.98 2.88
N GLU A 25 4.33 11.99 3.23
CA GLU A 25 4.89 12.97 4.16
C GLU A 25 4.74 14.40 3.64
N ILE A 26 5.02 14.63 2.36
CA ILE A 26 4.85 15.94 1.73
C ILE A 26 3.39 16.36 1.76
N LEU A 27 2.47 15.48 1.39
CA LEU A 27 1.03 15.74 1.44
C LEU A 27 0.57 16.10 2.86
N ASN A 28 1.10 15.39 3.85
CA ASN A 28 0.79 15.65 5.25
C ASN A 28 1.24 17.05 5.69
N HIS A 29 2.42 17.48 5.27
CA HIS A 29 2.94 18.82 5.58
C HIS A 29 2.15 19.91 4.84
N CYS A 30 1.84 19.70 3.57
CA CYS A 30 1.16 20.68 2.73
C CYS A 30 -0.32 20.85 3.07
N ALA A 31 -0.97 19.82 3.61
CA ALA A 31 -2.38 19.86 3.98
C ALA A 31 -2.65 20.59 5.31
N ALA A 32 -1.60 20.87 6.09
CA ALA A 32 -1.73 21.49 7.39
C ALA A 32 -1.51 23.01 7.29
N ASP A 33 -2.51 23.80 7.72
CA ASP A 33 -2.35 25.25 7.88
C ASP A 33 -1.41 25.58 9.05
N ASN A 34 -1.28 24.66 9.99
CA ASN A 34 -0.28 24.69 11.06
C ASN A 34 0.10 23.25 11.44
N GLU A 35 1.22 23.10 12.19
CA GLU A 35 1.77 21.79 12.56
C GLU A 35 0.84 20.94 13.44
N ASP A 36 -0.11 21.57 14.14
CA ASP A 36 -1.01 20.90 15.07
C ASP A 36 -2.21 20.24 14.36
N VAL A 37 -2.41 20.47 13.06
CA VAL A 37 -3.59 20.03 12.30
C VAL A 37 -3.20 19.19 11.07
N ARG A 38 -2.18 18.35 11.21
CA ARG A 38 -1.81 17.42 10.14
C ARG A 38 -2.82 16.29 10.03
N PRO A 39 -3.23 15.89 8.82
CA PRO A 39 -4.26 14.86 8.63
C PRO A 39 -3.80 13.46 9.01
N ILE A 40 -2.52 13.15 8.89
CA ILE A 40 -2.00 11.80 9.13
C ILE A 40 -1.53 11.66 10.57
N HIS A 41 -2.13 10.68 11.29
CA HIS A 41 -1.72 10.28 12.62
C HIS A 41 -0.50 9.35 12.60
N GLY A 42 -0.45 8.42 11.69
CA GLY A 42 0.63 7.46 11.59
C GLY A 42 0.68 6.73 10.26
N ILE A 43 1.88 6.28 9.90
CA ILE A 43 2.12 5.50 8.70
C ILE A 43 2.94 4.28 9.08
N THR A 44 2.50 3.10 8.64
CA THR A 44 3.28 1.86 8.70
C THR A 44 3.44 1.30 7.30
N HIS A 45 4.52 0.57 7.08
CA HIS A 45 4.81 -0.01 5.78
C HIS A 45 5.52 -1.35 5.94
N ARG A 46 5.42 -2.18 4.93
CA ARG A 46 6.12 -3.46 4.90
C ARG A 46 6.38 -3.92 3.48
N ILE A 47 7.45 -4.72 3.33
CA ILE A 47 7.67 -5.59 2.18
C ILE A 47 7.33 -7.01 2.62
N LYS A 48 6.56 -7.72 1.80
CA LYS A 48 6.14 -9.10 2.09
C LYS A 48 7.36 -10.01 2.20
N GLU A 49 7.43 -10.78 3.28
CA GLU A 49 8.52 -11.72 3.51
C GLU A 49 8.50 -12.89 2.51
N LYS A 50 9.67 -13.45 2.22
CA LYS A 50 9.85 -14.56 1.28
C LYS A 50 8.94 -15.74 1.62
N ILE A 51 8.90 -16.15 2.89
CA ILE A 51 8.06 -17.27 3.35
C ILE A 51 6.58 -16.98 3.12
N SER A 52 6.15 -15.76 3.41
CA SER A 52 4.75 -15.33 3.19
C SER A 52 4.40 -15.34 1.70
N MET A 53 5.33 -14.91 0.84
CA MET A 53 5.13 -15.00 -0.61
C MET A 53 4.97 -16.43 -1.08
N GLU A 54 5.86 -17.30 -0.66
CA GLU A 54 5.86 -18.72 -1.04
C GLU A 54 4.57 -19.41 -0.59
N ASN A 55 4.13 -19.16 0.64
CA ASN A 55 2.88 -19.72 1.16
C ASN A 55 1.66 -19.23 0.36
N LYS A 56 1.62 -17.96 0.03
CA LYS A 56 0.51 -17.40 -0.77
C LYS A 56 0.51 -17.94 -2.20
N LEU A 57 1.68 -18.12 -2.80
CA LEU A 57 1.80 -18.71 -4.13
C LEU A 57 1.35 -20.17 -4.14
N LYS A 58 1.66 -20.95 -3.13
CA LYS A 58 1.16 -22.32 -2.97
C LYS A 58 -0.37 -22.38 -2.94
N LYS A 59 -1.00 -21.46 -2.20
CA LYS A 59 -2.47 -21.36 -2.16
C LYS A 59 -3.09 -21.01 -3.50
N LYS A 60 -2.35 -20.38 -4.39
CA LYS A 60 -2.77 -20.02 -5.75
C LYS A 60 -2.36 -21.07 -6.80
N ASN A 61 -1.91 -22.25 -6.36
CA ASN A 61 -1.43 -23.33 -7.23
C ASN A 61 -0.25 -22.92 -8.12
N SER A 62 0.59 -22.02 -7.62
CA SER A 62 1.81 -21.59 -8.30
C SER A 62 3.00 -22.48 -7.94
N ASN A 63 3.97 -22.57 -8.87
CA ASN A 63 5.24 -23.25 -8.63
C ASN A 63 6.25 -22.45 -7.81
N GLY A 64 5.87 -21.22 -7.37
CA GLY A 64 6.74 -20.37 -6.56
C GLY A 64 7.81 -19.60 -7.34
N SER A 65 7.63 -19.42 -8.64
CA SER A 65 8.58 -18.67 -9.48
C SER A 65 8.51 -17.15 -9.21
N VAL A 66 9.60 -16.45 -9.54
CA VAL A 66 9.66 -14.98 -9.48
C VAL A 66 8.58 -14.35 -10.39
N GLN A 67 8.38 -14.92 -11.57
CA GLN A 67 7.38 -14.43 -12.52
C GLN A 67 5.97 -14.55 -11.95
N ASP A 68 5.65 -15.68 -11.32
CA ASP A 68 4.35 -15.87 -10.67
C ASP A 68 4.16 -14.91 -9.50
N ALA A 69 5.21 -14.64 -8.73
CA ALA A 69 5.15 -13.65 -7.67
C ALA A 69 4.75 -12.26 -8.22
N ARG A 70 5.36 -11.82 -9.30
CA ARG A 70 5.04 -10.54 -9.95
C ARG A 70 3.62 -10.49 -10.49
N THR A 71 3.13 -11.60 -11.02
CA THR A 71 1.84 -11.66 -11.70
C THR A 71 0.68 -11.87 -10.72
N LEU A 72 0.87 -12.72 -9.71
CA LEU A 72 -0.22 -13.17 -8.84
C LEU A 72 -0.30 -12.41 -7.52
N LEU A 73 0.82 -11.85 -7.03
CA LEU A 73 0.84 -11.13 -5.77
C LEU A 73 0.67 -9.62 -6.01
N LYS A 74 -0.31 -9.03 -5.34
CA LYS A 74 -0.61 -7.59 -5.43
C LYS A 74 -0.20 -6.84 -4.17
N ASP A 75 0.34 -7.52 -3.17
CA ASP A 75 0.67 -6.98 -1.85
C ASP A 75 2.14 -7.20 -1.49
N ILE A 76 3.03 -7.18 -2.48
CA ILE A 76 4.48 -7.30 -2.25
C ILE A 76 4.98 -6.14 -1.40
N ALA A 77 4.54 -4.92 -1.71
CA ALA A 77 4.74 -3.75 -0.86
C ALA A 77 3.39 -3.27 -0.34
N GLY A 78 3.33 -2.89 0.93
CA GLY A 78 2.12 -2.37 1.53
C GLY A 78 2.40 -1.15 2.40
N ILE A 79 1.50 -0.17 2.33
CA ILE A 79 1.53 1.03 3.16
C ILE A 79 0.17 1.16 3.84
N ARG A 80 0.18 1.42 5.15
CA ARG A 80 -1.02 1.73 5.92
C ARG A 80 -0.91 3.14 6.45
N VAL A 81 -1.93 3.96 6.15
CA VAL A 81 -2.04 5.33 6.63
C VAL A 81 -3.22 5.41 7.59
N ILE A 82 -2.99 5.99 8.77
CA ILE A 82 -4.04 6.25 9.74
C ILE A 82 -4.24 7.76 9.81
N CYS A 83 -5.45 8.20 9.50
CA CYS A 83 -5.83 9.61 9.56
C CYS A 83 -6.69 9.88 10.79
N PHE A 84 -6.71 11.15 11.23
CA PHE A 84 -7.56 11.58 12.35
C PHE A 84 -9.04 11.62 11.97
N PHE A 85 -9.37 11.99 10.71
CA PHE A 85 -10.75 12.15 10.24
C PHE A 85 -10.99 11.45 8.91
N GLU A 86 -12.23 10.99 8.67
CA GLU A 86 -12.61 10.33 7.41
C GLU A 86 -12.39 11.22 6.18
N ARG A 87 -12.69 12.52 6.28
CA ARG A 87 -12.47 13.46 5.17
C ARG A 87 -11.03 13.47 4.70
N ASP A 88 -10.08 13.32 5.62
CA ASP A 88 -8.66 13.32 5.30
C ASP A 88 -8.26 12.08 4.52
N ILE A 89 -8.88 10.93 4.82
CA ILE A 89 -8.69 9.69 4.06
C ILE A 89 -9.09 9.91 2.59
N TYR A 90 -10.26 10.48 2.35
CA TYR A 90 -10.75 10.75 1.00
C TYR A 90 -9.88 11.77 0.27
N GLN A 91 -9.43 12.82 0.94
CA GLN A 91 -8.55 13.82 0.34
C GLN A 91 -7.19 13.24 -0.05
N LEU A 92 -6.58 12.43 0.79
CA LEU A 92 -5.34 11.73 0.48
C LEU A 92 -5.51 10.75 -0.69
N ALA A 93 -6.59 9.98 -0.69
CA ALA A 93 -6.89 9.04 -1.77
C ALA A 93 -7.02 9.78 -3.12
N GLU A 94 -7.75 10.90 -3.14
CA GLU A 94 -7.88 11.72 -4.35
C GLU A 94 -6.54 12.29 -4.81
N SER A 95 -5.71 12.76 -3.89
CA SER A 95 -4.38 13.28 -4.20
C SER A 95 -3.47 12.21 -4.81
N LEU A 96 -3.52 10.99 -4.30
CA LEU A 96 -2.75 9.87 -4.85
C LEU A 96 -3.27 9.46 -6.23
N LYS A 97 -4.59 9.39 -6.40
CA LYS A 97 -5.21 9.01 -7.68
C LYS A 97 -4.93 10.01 -8.81
N LYS A 98 -4.67 11.26 -8.49
CA LYS A 98 -4.33 12.31 -9.46
C LYS A 98 -2.89 12.26 -9.94
N GLN A 99 -2.00 11.53 -9.28
CA GLN A 99 -0.59 11.44 -9.67
C GLN A 99 -0.44 10.60 -10.94
N THR A 100 0.18 11.19 -11.97
CA THR A 100 0.21 10.61 -13.32
C THR A 100 1.12 9.39 -13.46
N ASP A 101 2.07 9.20 -12.54
CA ASP A 101 2.96 8.04 -12.52
C ASP A 101 2.44 6.88 -11.67
N LEU A 102 1.26 7.03 -11.07
CA LEU A 102 0.56 5.99 -10.34
C LEU A 102 -0.65 5.51 -11.14
N ILE A 103 -0.78 4.20 -11.28
CA ILE A 103 -1.91 3.57 -11.97
C ILE A 103 -2.80 2.92 -10.93
N LEU A 104 -4.05 3.38 -10.84
CA LEU A 104 -5.06 2.75 -9.97
C LEU A 104 -5.48 1.41 -10.57
N VAL A 105 -5.16 0.32 -9.90
CA VAL A 105 -5.53 -1.03 -10.31
C VAL A 105 -6.84 -1.46 -9.67
N CYS A 106 -7.03 -1.14 -8.39
CA CYS A 106 -8.21 -1.52 -7.64
C CYS A 106 -8.49 -0.49 -6.54
N GLU A 107 -9.77 -0.26 -6.27
CA GLU A 107 -10.22 0.65 -5.23
C GLU A 107 -11.41 0.03 -4.50
N LYS A 108 -11.37 0.03 -3.16
CA LYS A 108 -12.47 -0.47 -2.33
C LYS A 108 -12.71 0.46 -1.16
N ASP A 109 -13.93 0.99 -1.09
CA ASP A 109 -14.37 1.89 -0.03
C ASP A 109 -15.17 1.12 1.03
N TYR A 110 -14.46 0.60 2.04
CA TYR A 110 -15.10 -0.06 3.19
C TYR A 110 -15.50 0.93 4.30
N ILE A 111 -15.34 2.22 4.08
CA ILE A 111 -15.85 3.25 4.99
C ILE A 111 -17.32 3.47 4.72
N ARG A 112 -17.70 3.72 3.46
CA ARG A 112 -19.11 3.86 3.03
C ARG A 112 -19.82 2.52 3.00
N HIS A 113 -19.11 1.45 2.68
CA HIS A 113 -19.64 0.09 2.58
C HIS A 113 -18.82 -0.83 3.49
N PRO A 114 -18.98 -0.75 4.83
CA PRO A 114 -18.23 -1.58 5.76
C PRO A 114 -18.44 -3.07 5.51
N LYS A 115 -17.43 -3.88 5.81
CA LYS A 115 -17.60 -5.33 5.77
C LYS A 115 -18.62 -5.80 6.84
N PRO A 116 -19.26 -6.96 6.65
CA PRO A 116 -20.23 -7.48 7.62
C PRO A 116 -19.70 -7.63 9.05
N ASN A 117 -18.38 -7.82 9.20
CA ASN A 117 -17.72 -7.91 10.52
C ASN A 117 -17.40 -6.54 11.14
N GLY A 118 -17.83 -5.44 10.52
CA GLY A 118 -17.57 -4.07 11.00
C GLY A 118 -16.26 -3.46 10.56
N TYR A 119 -15.43 -4.18 9.80
CA TYR A 119 -14.16 -3.62 9.29
C TYR A 119 -14.40 -2.43 8.38
N ARG A 120 -13.70 -1.33 8.65
CA ARG A 120 -13.80 -0.07 7.89
C ARG A 120 -12.40 0.38 7.47
N SER A 121 -12.23 0.61 6.17
CA SER A 121 -10.98 1.13 5.61
C SER A 121 -11.20 1.54 4.15
N TYR A 122 -10.29 2.34 3.61
CA TYR A 122 -10.25 2.69 2.20
C TYR A 122 -8.99 2.05 1.59
N HIS A 123 -9.17 1.20 0.58
CA HIS A 123 -8.08 0.45 -0.06
C HIS A 123 -7.82 0.96 -1.47
N LEU A 124 -6.56 1.17 -1.76
CA LEU A 124 -6.05 1.48 -3.09
C LEU A 124 -4.99 0.45 -3.49
#